data_3b464f16570a8c39ca1d1a34bc586b5b
#
_entry.id   3b464f16570a8c39ca1d1a34bc586b5b
#
_cell.length_a   1.000
_cell.length_b   1.000
_cell.length_c   1.000
_cell.angle_alpha   90.00
_cell.angle_beta   90.00
_cell.angle_gamma   90.00
#
_symmetry.space_group_name_H-M   'P 1'
#
loop_
_entity.id
_entity.type
_entity.pdbx_description
1 polymer ?
#
loop_
_entity_poly.entity_id
_entity_poly.type
_entity_poly.pdbx_seq_one_letter_code
_entity_poly.pdbx_strand_id
1 'polypeptide(L)'
;MNDLSKINKMNVYLNVEISSRELDSKLLLAVLAAARGHQVVISSTEIIEKGLNKGWLPPGIFHTKSLTPGKSKIKRHQNIIDNGSKITSIDEESSIDRFGYEEFSKLRYSKETIDQSSAVFTWGDDDFETLKKQYSVFSEKIFKTGSPRIDLWRPSISEYWDTPISIPKKPFLLVSSNLASIFDSISLKERIKMIKVGGYFDRSPNFLKKKFLRLSGDFNKAIIFTEAIKYLSDHNN
;
A
#
# COMPACT_ATOMS: atom_id res chain seq x y z
N MET A 1 27.06 14.22 -15.38
CA MET A 1 27.15 13.13 -14.37
C MET A 1 27.29 13.81 -13.02
N ASN A 2 26.26 13.81 -12.21
CA ASN A 2 26.36 14.36 -10.85
C ASN A 2 27.28 13.47 -10.02
N ASP A 3 28.20 14.10 -9.31
CA ASP A 3 29.17 13.42 -8.45
C ASP A 3 28.44 12.69 -7.31
N LEU A 4 28.29 11.38 -7.44
CA LEU A 4 27.63 10.50 -6.47
C LEU A 4 28.50 10.27 -5.21
N SER A 5 29.75 10.78 -5.18
CA SER A 5 30.71 10.56 -4.10
C SER A 5 30.36 11.29 -2.78
N LYS A 6 29.40 12.22 -2.80
CA LYS A 6 28.99 13.03 -1.64
C LYS A 6 27.68 12.59 -0.98
N ILE A 7 27.07 11.49 -1.40
CA ILE A 7 25.83 11.01 -0.78
C ILE A 7 26.16 10.35 0.56
N ASN A 8 25.72 10.94 1.66
CA ASN A 8 25.82 10.31 2.97
C ASN A 8 25.07 8.97 2.97
N LYS A 9 25.82 7.90 3.29
CA LYS A 9 25.22 6.56 3.42
C LYS A 9 24.16 6.57 4.53
N MET A 10 23.00 6.02 4.24
CA MET A 10 21.89 5.95 5.17
C MET A 10 21.31 4.54 5.21
N ASN A 11 20.64 4.21 6.32
CA ASN A 11 19.82 3.02 6.42
C ASN A 11 18.42 3.32 5.88
N VAL A 12 17.88 2.44 5.05
CA VAL A 12 16.56 2.57 4.44
C VAL A 12 15.74 1.33 4.78
N TYR A 13 14.60 1.53 5.38
CA TYR A 13 13.67 0.49 5.83
C TYR A 13 12.42 0.53 4.96
N LEU A 14 12.20 -0.51 4.17
CA LEU A 14 11.06 -0.65 3.27
C LEU A 14 10.11 -1.70 3.83
N ASN A 15 8.92 -1.28 4.24
CA ASN A 15 7.94 -2.22 4.73
C ASN A 15 7.16 -2.89 3.60
N VAL A 16 6.91 -4.20 3.77
CA VAL A 16 6.06 -5.01 2.91
C VAL A 16 5.04 -5.73 3.80
N GLU A 17 3.75 -5.58 3.50
CA GLU A 17 2.67 -6.29 4.19
C GLU A 17 2.06 -7.38 3.30
N ILE A 18 1.90 -7.09 2.01
CA ILE A 18 1.35 -8.02 1.01
C ILE A 18 2.39 -8.20 -0.09
N SER A 19 3.13 -9.31 -0.03
CA SER A 19 4.26 -9.57 -0.93
C SER A 19 3.85 -9.56 -2.41
N SER A 20 2.76 -10.21 -2.77
CA SER A 20 2.27 -10.26 -4.16
C SER A 20 1.90 -8.90 -4.76
N ARG A 21 1.78 -7.85 -3.95
CA ARG A 21 1.40 -6.51 -4.38
C ARG A 21 2.51 -5.48 -4.23
N GLU A 22 3.33 -5.64 -3.20
CA GLU A 22 4.24 -4.57 -2.74
C GLU A 22 5.72 -4.93 -2.92
N LEU A 23 6.08 -6.22 -2.94
CA LEU A 23 7.46 -6.65 -2.89
C LEU A 23 8.27 -6.15 -4.10
N ASP A 24 7.75 -6.29 -5.30
CA ASP A 24 8.48 -5.96 -6.53
C ASP A 24 8.84 -4.46 -6.59
N SER A 25 7.91 -3.59 -6.24
CA SER A 25 8.16 -2.14 -6.18
C SER A 25 9.17 -1.77 -5.09
N LYS A 26 9.16 -2.49 -3.96
CA LYS A 26 10.14 -2.28 -2.88
C LYS A 26 11.52 -2.83 -3.26
N LEU A 27 11.57 -3.93 -4.01
CA LEU A 27 12.84 -4.44 -4.58
C LEU A 27 13.46 -3.43 -5.56
N LEU A 28 12.66 -2.83 -6.44
CA LEU A 28 13.15 -1.76 -7.33
C LEU A 28 13.76 -0.61 -6.52
N LEU A 29 13.06 -0.11 -5.50
CA LEU A 29 13.59 0.93 -4.63
C LEU A 29 14.85 0.49 -3.88
N ALA A 30 14.87 -0.76 -3.40
CA ALA A 30 16.02 -1.30 -2.67
C ALA A 30 17.27 -1.38 -3.55
N VAL A 31 17.14 -1.88 -4.78
CA VAL A 31 18.24 -1.96 -5.74
C VAL A 31 18.78 -0.57 -6.07
N LEU A 32 17.88 0.40 -6.34
CA LEU A 32 18.28 1.77 -6.65
C LEU A 32 18.94 2.47 -5.45
N ALA A 33 18.49 2.21 -4.23
CA ALA A 33 19.10 2.75 -3.02
C ALA A 33 20.46 2.09 -2.73
N ALA A 34 20.55 0.76 -2.84
CA ALA A 34 21.78 0.01 -2.66
C ALA A 34 22.86 0.42 -3.68
N ALA A 35 22.46 0.61 -4.94
CA ALA A 35 23.38 1.10 -5.99
C ALA A 35 23.96 2.50 -5.69
N ARG A 36 23.26 3.28 -4.82
CA ARG A 36 23.76 4.57 -4.30
C ARG A 36 24.54 4.44 -2.99
N GLY A 37 24.81 3.21 -2.54
CA GLY A 37 25.59 2.93 -1.33
C GLY A 37 24.81 2.96 -0.03
N HIS A 38 23.47 3.05 -0.06
CA HIS A 38 22.62 2.94 1.13
C HIS A 38 22.50 1.49 1.60
N GLN A 39 22.32 1.28 2.90
CA GLN A 39 21.96 -0.02 3.46
C GLN A 39 20.45 -0.15 3.44
N VAL A 40 19.92 -1.23 2.88
CA VAL A 40 18.47 -1.41 2.72
C VAL A 40 18.00 -2.68 3.43
N VAL A 41 16.92 -2.57 4.19
CA VAL A 41 16.22 -3.68 4.82
C VAL A 41 14.78 -3.68 4.34
N ILE A 42 14.35 -4.82 3.79
CA ILE A 42 12.94 -5.07 3.43
C ILE A 42 12.39 -6.04 4.47
N SER A 43 11.29 -5.68 5.14
CA SER A 43 10.64 -6.55 6.13
C SER A 43 9.21 -6.10 6.41
N SER A 44 8.49 -6.82 7.30
CA SER A 44 7.22 -6.34 7.81
C SER A 44 7.40 -5.13 8.72
N THR A 45 6.35 -4.32 8.83
CA THR A 45 6.35 -3.13 9.71
C THR A 45 6.71 -3.49 11.14
N GLU A 46 6.16 -4.58 11.66
CA GLU A 46 6.37 -5.03 13.05
C GLU A 46 7.83 -5.41 13.33
N ILE A 47 8.47 -6.07 12.37
CA ILE A 47 9.89 -6.47 12.52
C ILE A 47 10.79 -5.24 12.48
N ILE A 48 10.57 -4.31 11.55
CA ILE A 48 11.34 -3.06 11.47
C ILE A 48 11.17 -2.26 12.76
N GLU A 49 9.94 -2.04 13.21
CA GLU A 49 9.68 -1.34 14.48
C GLU A 49 10.36 -1.99 15.68
N LYS A 50 10.23 -3.31 15.80
CA LYS A 50 10.88 -4.05 16.87
C LYS A 50 12.40 -3.90 16.81
N GLY A 51 12.97 -3.95 15.61
CA GLY A 51 14.40 -3.77 15.39
C GLY A 51 14.89 -2.38 15.80
N LEU A 52 14.17 -1.34 15.40
CA LEU A 52 14.45 0.05 15.78
C LEU A 52 14.30 0.25 17.30
N ASN A 53 13.19 -0.20 17.89
CA ASN A 53 12.91 -0.05 19.33
C ASN A 53 13.88 -0.82 20.23
N LYS A 54 14.48 -1.91 19.73
CA LYS A 54 15.47 -2.70 20.45
C LYS A 54 16.91 -2.28 20.19
N GLY A 55 17.12 -1.27 19.33
CA GLY A 55 18.44 -0.84 18.91
C GLY A 55 19.20 -1.85 18.03
N TRP A 56 18.51 -2.87 17.49
CA TRP A 56 19.11 -3.83 16.56
C TRP A 56 19.29 -3.22 15.16
N LEU A 57 18.43 -2.28 14.82
CA LEU A 57 18.51 -1.49 13.60
C LEU A 57 18.91 -0.06 13.96
N PRO A 58 19.95 0.50 13.33
CA PRO A 58 20.34 1.89 13.55
C PRO A 58 19.27 2.86 12.99
N PRO A 59 19.24 4.13 13.43
CA PRO A 59 18.35 5.13 12.85
C PRO A 59 18.52 5.25 11.34
N GLY A 60 17.41 5.56 10.63
CA GLY A 60 17.42 5.67 9.17
C GLY A 60 16.14 6.26 8.62
N ILE A 61 15.83 5.94 7.37
CA ILE A 61 14.60 6.33 6.69
C ILE A 61 13.64 5.14 6.72
N PHE A 62 12.52 5.28 7.42
CA PHE A 62 11.41 4.34 7.35
C PHE A 62 10.44 4.80 6.26
N HIS A 63 10.44 4.09 5.14
CA HIS A 63 9.55 4.38 4.01
C HIS A 63 8.28 3.54 4.12
N THR A 64 7.19 4.17 4.58
CA THR A 64 5.91 3.50 4.79
C THR A 64 5.00 3.56 3.56
N LYS A 65 4.15 2.55 3.43
CA LYS A 65 3.18 2.42 2.33
C LYS A 65 1.93 3.30 2.46
N SER A 66 1.71 3.94 3.59
CA SER A 66 0.53 4.80 3.81
C SER A 66 0.67 5.65 5.06
N LEU A 67 -0.04 6.77 5.06
CA LEU A 67 -0.17 7.71 6.18
C LEU A 67 -1.61 7.76 6.72
N THR A 68 -2.33 6.64 6.65
CA THR A 68 -3.74 6.56 7.09
C THR A 68 -3.93 7.10 8.50
N PRO A 69 -4.97 7.91 8.73
CA PRO A 69 -5.27 8.47 10.05
C PRO A 69 -5.50 7.39 11.11
N GLY A 70 -5.10 7.66 12.35
CA GLY A 70 -5.38 6.77 13.47
C GLY A 70 -4.36 6.86 14.60
N LYS A 71 -4.85 6.80 15.85
CA LYS A 71 -4.01 6.93 17.05
C LYS A 71 -2.86 5.92 17.11
N SER A 72 -3.11 4.68 16.70
CA SER A 72 -2.07 3.64 16.67
C SER A 72 -0.97 3.93 15.65
N LYS A 73 -1.33 4.47 14.47
CA LYS A 73 -0.37 4.87 13.45
C LYS A 73 0.47 6.05 13.92
N ILE A 74 -0.17 7.07 14.49
CA ILE A 74 0.52 8.26 15.04
C ILE A 74 1.51 7.85 16.14
N LYS A 75 1.09 6.98 17.06
CA LYS A 75 1.97 6.46 18.12
C LYS A 75 3.16 5.66 17.56
N ARG A 76 2.90 4.82 16.58
CA ARG A 76 3.93 4.04 15.87
C ARG A 76 4.95 4.96 15.20
N HIS A 77 4.48 5.96 14.47
CA HIS A 77 5.34 6.94 13.83
C HIS A 77 6.18 7.71 14.85
N GLN A 78 5.57 8.12 15.97
CA GLN A 78 6.30 8.80 17.04
C GLN A 78 7.43 7.93 17.60
N ASN A 79 7.18 6.65 17.88
CA ASN A 79 8.22 5.74 18.33
C ASN A 79 9.41 5.64 17.35
N ILE A 80 9.12 5.62 16.04
CA ILE A 80 10.15 5.59 15.00
C ILE A 80 10.96 6.89 14.99
N ILE A 81 10.30 8.03 15.14
CA ILE A 81 10.94 9.35 15.21
C ILE A 81 11.80 9.48 16.48
N ASP A 82 11.28 9.04 17.61
CA ASP A 82 11.99 9.08 18.91
C ASP A 82 13.28 8.25 18.89
N ASN A 83 13.35 7.22 18.05
CA ASN A 83 14.56 6.45 17.76
C ASN A 83 15.52 7.17 16.78
N GLY A 84 15.27 8.41 16.39
CA GLY A 84 16.10 9.19 15.49
C GLY A 84 15.90 8.87 14.00
N SER A 85 14.90 8.06 13.64
CA SER A 85 14.58 7.76 12.24
C SER A 85 13.65 8.80 11.63
N LYS A 86 13.68 8.93 10.30
CA LYS A 86 12.77 9.78 9.52
C LYS A 86 11.74 8.93 8.81
N ILE A 87 10.55 9.48 8.66
CA ILE A 87 9.45 8.80 7.95
C ILE A 87 9.27 9.44 6.58
N THR A 88 9.19 8.61 5.54
CA THR A 88 8.75 9.00 4.22
C THR A 88 7.62 8.08 3.77
N SER A 89 6.79 8.51 2.86
CA SER A 89 5.66 7.69 2.39
C SER A 89 5.34 7.90 0.93
N ILE A 90 4.93 6.82 0.28
CA ILE A 90 4.11 6.84 -0.92
C ILE A 90 2.89 5.95 -0.66
N ASP A 91 1.69 6.44 -0.99
CA ASP A 91 0.49 5.60 -0.79
C ASP A 91 0.38 4.54 -1.88
N GLU A 92 0.36 3.26 -1.49
CA GLU A 92 0.32 2.13 -2.43
C GLU A 92 -1.04 1.93 -3.11
N GLU A 93 -2.06 2.70 -2.72
CA GLU A 93 -3.42 2.63 -3.24
C GLU A 93 -3.89 3.94 -3.89
N SER A 94 -2.97 4.88 -4.15
CA SER A 94 -3.31 6.25 -4.55
C SER A 94 -4.13 6.35 -5.84
N SER A 95 -3.95 5.44 -6.80
CA SER A 95 -4.65 5.50 -8.10
C SER A 95 -6.03 4.86 -8.11
N ILE A 96 -6.48 4.29 -7.00
CA ILE A 96 -7.71 3.50 -6.94
C ILE A 96 -8.77 4.26 -6.17
N ASP A 97 -9.29 5.34 -6.75
CA ASP A 97 -10.38 6.04 -6.10
C ASP A 97 -11.68 6.09 -6.90
N ARG A 98 -12.74 5.74 -6.18
CA ARG A 98 -14.12 5.72 -6.64
C ARG A 98 -14.84 7.08 -6.49
N PHE A 99 -14.34 7.93 -5.59
CA PHE A 99 -15.03 9.15 -5.14
C PHE A 99 -14.26 10.45 -5.46
N GLY A 100 -13.14 10.34 -6.18
CA GLY A 100 -12.24 11.45 -6.47
C GLY A 100 -11.16 11.64 -5.38
N TYR A 101 -10.02 12.18 -5.78
CA TYR A 101 -8.84 12.32 -4.91
C TYR A 101 -9.11 13.15 -3.64
N GLU A 102 -10.03 14.08 -3.66
CA GLU A 102 -10.38 14.89 -2.49
C GLU A 102 -10.93 14.06 -1.32
N GLU A 103 -11.84 13.14 -1.60
CA GLU A 103 -12.41 12.26 -0.57
C GLU A 103 -11.45 11.14 -0.19
N PHE A 104 -10.73 10.60 -1.18
CA PHE A 104 -9.71 9.60 -0.95
C PHE A 104 -8.61 10.10 -0.01
N SER A 105 -8.09 11.29 -0.26
CA SER A 105 -7.00 11.85 0.55
C SER A 105 -7.38 12.05 2.02
N LYS A 106 -8.65 12.43 2.33
CA LYS A 106 -9.15 12.52 3.70
C LYS A 106 -9.15 11.17 4.44
N LEU A 107 -9.29 10.07 3.69
CA LEU A 107 -9.23 8.71 4.26
C LEU A 107 -7.80 8.21 4.44
N ARG A 108 -6.86 8.72 3.63
CA ARG A 108 -5.49 8.22 3.55
C ARG A 108 -4.47 9.08 4.28
N TYR A 109 -4.81 10.33 4.59
CA TYR A 109 -3.89 11.29 5.21
C TYR A 109 -4.57 12.04 6.35
N SER A 110 -3.79 12.49 7.31
CA SER A 110 -4.17 13.49 8.31
C SER A 110 -3.05 14.49 8.51
N LYS A 111 -3.38 15.64 9.12
CA LYS A 111 -2.37 16.66 9.47
C LYS A 111 -1.25 16.06 10.31
N GLU A 112 -1.61 15.25 11.32
CA GLU A 112 -0.66 14.65 12.25
C GLU A 112 0.27 13.66 11.54
N THR A 113 -0.26 12.81 10.64
CA THR A 113 0.58 11.82 9.95
C THR A 113 1.49 12.45 8.89
N ILE A 114 1.05 13.54 8.25
CA ILE A 114 1.90 14.33 7.33
C ILE A 114 2.96 15.10 8.13
N ASP A 115 2.57 15.71 9.26
CA ASP A 115 3.52 16.46 10.11
C ASP A 115 4.67 15.58 10.58
N GLN A 116 4.38 14.35 11.01
CA GLN A 116 5.37 13.35 11.39
C GLN A 116 6.25 12.86 10.22
N SER A 117 5.87 13.12 8.98
CA SER A 117 6.63 12.71 7.81
C SER A 117 7.65 13.77 7.40
N SER A 118 8.81 13.32 6.93
CA SER A 118 9.83 14.19 6.31
C SER A 118 9.54 14.42 4.83
N ALA A 119 8.90 13.44 4.16
CA ALA A 119 8.48 13.58 2.76
C ALA A 119 7.29 12.67 2.47
N VAL A 120 6.39 13.16 1.63
CA VAL A 120 5.23 12.45 1.08
C VAL A 120 5.34 12.48 -0.44
N PHE A 121 5.39 11.32 -1.05
CA PHE A 121 5.51 11.17 -2.49
C PHE A 121 4.15 10.85 -3.11
N THR A 122 3.87 11.42 -4.28
CA THR A 122 2.61 11.26 -4.99
C THR A 122 2.82 10.62 -6.36
N TRP A 123 1.79 9.92 -6.86
CA TRP A 123 1.86 9.17 -8.11
C TRP A 123 1.77 10.06 -9.36
N GLY A 124 1.06 11.17 -9.29
CA GLY A 124 0.82 12.04 -10.43
C GLY A 124 0.34 13.43 -10.03
N ASP A 125 -0.22 14.15 -11.01
CA ASP A 125 -0.65 15.54 -10.83
C ASP A 125 -1.88 15.63 -9.92
N ASP A 126 -2.88 14.77 -10.12
CA ASP A 126 -4.15 14.86 -9.40
C ASP A 126 -4.00 14.67 -7.89
N ASP A 127 -3.23 13.66 -7.45
CA ASP A 127 -3.00 13.45 -6.02
C ASP A 127 -2.02 14.50 -5.45
N PHE A 128 -1.03 14.95 -6.23
CA PHE A 128 -0.11 16.01 -5.83
C PHE A 128 -0.83 17.34 -5.58
N GLU A 129 -1.60 17.83 -6.53
CA GLU A 129 -2.33 19.10 -6.41
C GLU A 129 -3.39 19.03 -5.31
N THR A 130 -4.09 17.89 -5.22
CA THR A 130 -5.10 17.68 -4.16
C THR A 130 -4.47 17.71 -2.78
N LEU A 131 -3.37 16.99 -2.56
CA LEU A 131 -2.69 16.98 -1.27
C LEU A 131 -2.12 18.35 -0.91
N LYS A 132 -1.49 19.04 -1.85
CA LYS A 132 -0.98 20.41 -1.62
C LYS A 132 -2.07 21.39 -1.24
N LYS A 133 -3.23 21.30 -1.88
CA LYS A 133 -4.39 22.13 -1.58
C LYS A 133 -4.94 21.85 -0.19
N GLN A 134 -5.15 20.56 0.15
CA GLN A 134 -5.75 20.17 1.43
C GLN A 134 -4.83 20.34 2.62
N TYR A 135 -3.54 20.15 2.42
CA TYR A 135 -2.50 20.19 3.44
C TYR A 135 -1.45 21.26 3.14
N SER A 136 -1.91 22.44 2.76
CA SER A 136 -1.06 23.56 2.28
C SER A 136 0.06 23.96 3.25
N VAL A 137 -0.15 23.82 4.56
CA VAL A 137 0.86 24.06 5.62
C VAL A 137 2.06 23.12 5.50
N PHE A 138 1.89 21.97 4.84
CA PHE A 138 2.94 20.96 4.65
C PHE A 138 3.34 20.81 3.18
N SER A 139 3.06 21.81 2.35
CA SER A 139 3.28 21.73 0.90
C SER A 139 4.74 21.46 0.51
N GLU A 140 5.70 21.90 1.34
CA GLU A 140 7.12 21.66 1.16
C GLU A 140 7.55 20.21 1.39
N LYS A 141 6.72 19.40 2.06
CA LYS A 141 6.95 17.97 2.30
C LYS A 141 6.34 17.08 1.21
N ILE A 142 5.55 17.63 0.29
CA ILE A 142 4.80 16.87 -0.73
C ILE A 142 5.53 16.98 -2.07
N PHE A 143 5.89 15.83 -2.65
CA PHE A 143 6.69 15.74 -3.87
C PHE A 143 6.00 14.88 -4.92
N LYS A 144 5.94 15.35 -6.15
CA LYS A 144 5.49 14.56 -7.30
C LYS A 144 6.64 13.73 -7.85
N THR A 145 6.55 12.42 -7.76
CA THR A 145 7.63 11.50 -8.17
C THR A 145 7.19 10.40 -9.13
N GLY A 146 5.91 10.09 -9.17
CA GLY A 146 5.45 8.83 -9.77
C GLY A 146 5.47 7.70 -8.75
N SER A 147 5.16 6.48 -9.20
CA SER A 147 5.10 5.29 -8.35
C SER A 147 6.05 4.21 -8.86
N PRO A 148 6.91 3.66 -8.00
CA PRO A 148 7.79 2.55 -8.37
C PRO A 148 7.01 1.32 -8.87
N ARG A 149 5.79 1.16 -8.42
CA ARG A 149 4.89 0.09 -8.86
C ARG A 149 4.48 0.25 -10.32
N ILE A 150 4.24 1.48 -10.76
CA ILE A 150 3.92 1.79 -12.16
C ILE A 150 5.19 1.79 -13.00
N ASP A 151 6.33 2.19 -12.44
CA ASP A 151 7.61 2.17 -13.16
C ASP A 151 8.03 0.76 -13.60
N LEU A 152 7.68 -0.28 -12.84
CA LEU A 152 7.90 -1.68 -13.24
C LEU A 152 7.20 -2.08 -14.55
N TRP A 153 6.21 -1.33 -15.00
CA TRP A 153 5.46 -1.60 -16.24
C TRP A 153 6.07 -0.87 -17.45
N ARG A 154 7.15 -0.12 -17.26
CA ARG A 154 7.84 0.58 -18.36
C ARG A 154 8.54 -0.42 -19.28
N PRO A 155 8.55 -0.17 -20.61
CA PRO A 155 9.25 -1.04 -21.56
C PRO A 155 10.72 -1.29 -21.22
N SER A 156 11.41 -0.32 -20.61
CA SER A 156 12.81 -0.44 -20.17
C SER A 156 13.04 -1.43 -19.02
N ILE A 157 11.99 -1.88 -18.37
CA ILE A 157 12.02 -2.83 -17.24
C ILE A 157 11.17 -4.08 -17.59
N SER A 158 10.73 -4.22 -18.83
CA SER A 158 9.87 -5.32 -19.27
C SER A 158 10.48 -6.71 -19.03
N GLU A 159 11.81 -6.84 -19.16
CA GLU A 159 12.55 -8.08 -18.90
C GLU A 159 12.38 -8.60 -17.46
N TYR A 160 12.08 -7.73 -16.50
CA TYR A 160 11.77 -8.14 -15.13
C TYR A 160 10.56 -9.08 -15.07
N TRP A 161 9.61 -8.93 -15.99
CA TRP A 161 8.38 -9.73 -16.07
C TRP A 161 8.55 -10.96 -16.96
N ASP A 162 9.76 -11.25 -17.41
CA ASP A 162 10.04 -12.39 -18.28
C ASP A 162 9.86 -13.70 -17.49
N THR A 163 8.61 -13.97 -17.19
CA THR A 163 8.19 -15.22 -16.56
C THR A 163 7.67 -16.17 -17.61
N PRO A 164 8.02 -17.45 -17.55
CA PRO A 164 7.43 -18.49 -18.38
C PRO A 164 5.97 -18.78 -17.95
N ILE A 165 5.17 -17.78 -17.77
CA ILE A 165 3.72 -17.99 -17.62
C ILE A 165 3.25 -18.48 -18.97
N SER A 166 2.72 -19.68 -19.00
CA SER A 166 2.03 -20.20 -20.18
C SER A 166 0.77 -19.37 -20.42
N ILE A 167 0.92 -18.27 -21.13
CA ILE A 167 -0.23 -17.52 -21.63
C ILE A 167 -1.01 -18.48 -22.54
N PRO A 168 -2.31 -18.63 -22.36
CA PRO A 168 -3.11 -19.45 -23.25
C PRO A 168 -2.87 -19.05 -24.70
N LYS A 169 -2.51 -20.02 -25.57
CA LYS A 169 -2.25 -19.76 -26.99
C LYS A 169 -3.53 -19.42 -27.78
N LYS A 170 -4.70 -19.73 -27.24
CA LYS A 170 -5.99 -19.40 -27.83
C LYS A 170 -6.52 -18.09 -27.24
N PRO A 171 -7.38 -17.37 -27.95
CA PRO A 171 -8.09 -16.24 -27.38
C PRO A 171 -8.74 -16.64 -26.06
N PHE A 172 -8.62 -15.80 -25.03
CA PHE A 172 -9.20 -16.03 -23.72
C PHE A 172 -9.85 -14.77 -23.16
N LEU A 173 -10.83 -14.95 -22.32
CA LEU A 173 -11.47 -13.89 -21.57
C LEU A 173 -10.87 -13.86 -20.17
N LEU A 174 -10.19 -12.76 -19.81
CA LEU A 174 -9.71 -12.55 -18.46
C LEU A 174 -10.82 -11.94 -17.61
N VAL A 175 -11.31 -12.70 -16.64
CA VAL A 175 -12.31 -12.22 -15.68
C VAL A 175 -11.63 -11.84 -14.36
N SER A 176 -11.61 -10.54 -14.07
CA SER A 176 -11.02 -10.01 -12.84
C SER A 176 -12.12 -9.63 -11.84
N SER A 177 -12.03 -10.16 -10.62
CA SER A 177 -12.98 -9.85 -9.55
C SER A 177 -12.29 -9.20 -8.35
N ASN A 178 -13.04 -8.40 -7.58
CA ASN A 178 -12.62 -7.87 -6.28
C ASN A 178 -13.31 -8.57 -5.10
N LEU A 179 -13.70 -9.82 -5.28
CA LEU A 179 -14.49 -10.63 -4.34
C LEU A 179 -13.61 -11.48 -3.40
N ALA A 180 -12.35 -11.10 -3.18
CA ALA A 180 -11.40 -11.84 -2.35
C ALA A 180 -11.93 -12.15 -0.93
N SER A 181 -12.77 -11.27 -0.38
CA SER A 181 -13.39 -11.49 0.94
C SER A 181 -14.39 -12.66 0.98
N ILE A 182 -14.81 -13.18 -0.18
CA ILE A 182 -15.78 -14.29 -0.28
C ILE A 182 -15.08 -15.58 -0.69
N PHE A 183 -14.08 -15.48 -1.54
CA PHE A 183 -13.35 -16.62 -2.09
C PHE A 183 -12.11 -17.02 -1.27
N ASP A 184 -11.83 -16.33 -0.14
CA ASP A 184 -10.76 -16.78 0.74
C ASP A 184 -11.20 -18.04 1.52
N SER A 185 -10.22 -18.82 1.94
CA SER A 185 -10.43 -20.06 2.70
C SER A 185 -10.85 -19.85 4.16
N ILE A 186 -11.08 -18.61 4.58
CA ILE A 186 -11.39 -18.29 5.97
C ILE A 186 -12.86 -18.57 6.27
N SER A 187 -13.13 -19.45 7.20
CA SER A 187 -14.49 -19.78 7.63
C SER A 187 -15.20 -18.56 8.25
N LEU A 188 -16.54 -18.56 8.21
CA LEU A 188 -17.35 -17.50 8.86
C LEU A 188 -17.01 -17.36 10.35
N LYS A 189 -16.73 -18.47 11.04
CA LYS A 189 -16.34 -18.49 12.46
C LYS A 189 -15.03 -17.75 12.69
N GLU A 190 -14.04 -17.99 11.85
CA GLU A 190 -12.73 -17.29 11.92
C GLU A 190 -12.87 -15.81 11.58
N ARG A 191 -13.70 -15.44 10.61
CA ARG A 191 -14.01 -14.03 10.31
C ARG A 191 -14.64 -13.33 11.49
N ILE A 192 -15.61 -13.95 12.15
CA ILE A 192 -16.21 -13.40 13.38
C ILE A 192 -15.15 -13.22 14.46
N LYS A 193 -14.27 -14.22 14.64
CA LYS A 193 -13.15 -14.14 15.58
C LYS A 193 -12.22 -12.95 15.26
N MET A 194 -11.83 -12.80 13.99
CA MET A 194 -10.99 -11.67 13.54
C MET A 194 -11.67 -10.31 13.78
N ILE A 195 -12.96 -10.21 13.51
CA ILE A 195 -13.74 -9.00 13.77
C ILE A 195 -13.75 -8.68 15.28
N LYS A 196 -13.89 -9.69 16.13
CA LYS A 196 -13.88 -9.56 17.58
C LYS A 196 -12.50 -9.15 18.11
N VAL A 197 -11.44 -9.85 17.70
CA VAL A 197 -10.05 -9.55 18.09
C VAL A 197 -9.60 -8.18 17.58
N GLY A 198 -10.06 -7.76 16.41
CA GLY A 198 -9.76 -6.43 15.85
C GLY A 198 -10.49 -5.26 16.52
N GLY A 199 -11.24 -5.50 17.61
CA GLY A 199 -11.98 -4.46 18.34
C GLY A 199 -13.13 -3.84 17.54
N TYR A 200 -13.60 -4.52 16.49
CA TYR A 200 -14.68 -3.98 15.65
C TYR A 200 -16.04 -4.01 16.33
N PHE A 201 -16.21 -4.83 17.37
CA PHE A 201 -17.44 -4.85 18.19
C PHE A 201 -17.54 -3.66 19.13
N ASP A 202 -16.42 -3.01 19.45
CA ASP A 202 -16.39 -1.79 20.28
C ASP A 202 -16.73 -0.53 19.47
N ARG A 203 -16.97 -0.68 18.17
CA ARG A 203 -17.40 0.39 17.28
C ARG A 203 -18.92 0.50 17.26
N SER A 204 -19.39 1.67 16.84
CA SER A 204 -20.85 1.95 16.83
C SER A 204 -21.66 0.86 16.12
N PRO A 205 -22.91 0.58 16.55
CA PRO A 205 -23.81 -0.37 15.88
C PRO A 205 -23.96 -0.12 14.38
N ASN A 206 -23.91 1.14 13.95
CA ASN A 206 -23.96 1.52 12.54
C ASN A 206 -22.75 1.02 11.75
N PHE A 207 -21.58 0.94 12.35
CA PHE A 207 -20.40 0.40 11.69
C PHE A 207 -20.55 -1.09 11.42
N LEU A 208 -21.01 -1.87 12.40
CA LEU A 208 -21.27 -3.29 12.23
C LEU A 208 -22.34 -3.55 11.17
N LYS A 209 -23.46 -2.81 11.23
CA LYS A 209 -24.53 -2.90 10.23
C LYS A 209 -24.00 -2.64 8.82
N LYS A 210 -23.20 -1.59 8.61
CA LYS A 210 -22.59 -1.30 7.30
C LYS A 210 -21.66 -2.42 6.84
N LYS A 211 -20.90 -3.04 7.75
CA LYS A 211 -19.99 -4.14 7.41
C LYS A 211 -20.75 -5.40 7.01
N PHE A 212 -21.83 -5.75 7.69
CA PHE A 212 -22.70 -6.86 7.33
C PHE A 212 -23.42 -6.63 6.01
N LEU A 213 -23.95 -5.42 5.77
CA LEU A 213 -24.58 -5.07 4.49
C LEU A 213 -23.58 -5.16 3.33
N ARG A 214 -22.33 -4.77 3.54
CA ARG A 214 -21.28 -4.92 2.53
C ARG A 214 -21.01 -6.39 2.23
N LEU A 215 -20.84 -7.23 3.25
CA LEU A 215 -20.63 -8.67 3.07
C LEU A 215 -21.79 -9.32 2.33
N SER A 216 -23.03 -9.02 2.70
CA SER A 216 -24.24 -9.52 2.00
C SER A 216 -24.25 -9.07 0.53
N GLY A 217 -23.93 -7.80 0.26
CA GLY A 217 -23.81 -7.28 -1.10
C GLY A 217 -22.73 -7.97 -1.92
N ASP A 218 -21.59 -8.29 -1.30
CA ASP A 218 -20.51 -9.00 -1.96
C ASP A 218 -20.89 -10.46 -2.26
N PHE A 219 -21.64 -11.13 -1.39
CA PHE A 219 -22.20 -12.47 -1.67
C PHE A 219 -23.13 -12.46 -2.88
N ASN A 220 -24.06 -11.51 -2.96
CA ASN A 220 -24.97 -11.39 -4.10
C ASN A 220 -24.20 -11.13 -5.41
N LYS A 221 -23.18 -10.27 -5.37
CA LYS A 221 -22.30 -10.05 -6.52
C LYS A 221 -21.55 -11.33 -6.94
N ALA A 222 -21.07 -12.14 -5.98
CA ALA A 222 -20.38 -13.39 -6.26
C ALA A 222 -21.28 -14.39 -7.00
N ILE A 223 -22.55 -14.50 -6.60
CA ILE A 223 -23.53 -15.36 -7.27
C ILE A 223 -23.70 -14.89 -8.72
N ILE A 224 -24.05 -13.62 -8.95
CA ILE A 224 -24.24 -13.06 -10.29
C ILE A 224 -22.98 -13.25 -11.15
N PHE A 225 -21.81 -13.04 -10.57
CA PHE A 225 -20.54 -13.16 -11.26
C PHE A 225 -20.24 -14.61 -11.68
N THR A 226 -20.55 -15.56 -10.81
CA THR A 226 -20.39 -17.01 -11.09
C THR A 226 -21.35 -17.46 -12.18
N GLU A 227 -22.59 -17.01 -12.13
CA GLU A 227 -23.59 -17.31 -13.19
C GLU A 227 -23.19 -16.72 -14.54
N ALA A 228 -22.67 -15.49 -14.54
CA ALA A 228 -22.17 -14.85 -15.76
C ALA A 228 -20.97 -15.61 -16.37
N ILE A 229 -20.01 -16.06 -15.55
CA ILE A 229 -18.88 -16.87 -16.00
C ILE A 229 -19.38 -18.19 -16.59
N LYS A 230 -20.31 -18.86 -15.91
CA LYS A 230 -20.90 -20.11 -16.39
C LYS A 230 -21.58 -19.90 -17.74
N TYR A 231 -22.42 -18.86 -17.87
CA TYR A 231 -23.06 -18.51 -19.13
C TYR A 231 -22.05 -18.30 -20.25
N LEU A 232 -20.99 -17.53 -20.02
CA LEU A 232 -19.94 -17.28 -20.99
C LEU A 232 -19.19 -18.57 -21.39
N SER A 233 -18.92 -19.43 -20.42
CA SER A 233 -18.29 -20.74 -20.68
C SER A 233 -19.16 -21.63 -21.58
N ASP A 234 -20.47 -21.69 -21.31
CA ASP A 234 -21.39 -22.54 -22.02
C ASP A 234 -21.69 -22.07 -23.47
N HIS A 235 -21.46 -20.77 -23.78
CA HIS A 235 -21.82 -20.16 -25.06
C HIS A 235 -20.61 -19.74 -25.92
N ASN A 236 -19.37 -19.99 -25.48
CA ASN A 236 -18.14 -19.66 -26.21
C ASN A 236 -17.24 -20.89 -26.50
N ASN A 237 -17.84 -22.07 -26.63
CA ASN A 237 -17.15 -23.29 -27.11
C ASN A 237 -17.09 -23.35 -28.63
#